data_a966ebb27fd1f21e42b94cf21b4777f4
#
_entry.id   a966ebb27fd1f21e42b94cf21b4777f4
#
_cell.length_a   1.000
_cell.length_b   1.000
_cell.length_c   1.000
_cell.angle_alpha   90.00
_cell.angle_beta   90.00
_cell.angle_gamma   90.00
#
_symmetry.space_group_name_H-M   'P 1'
#
loop_
_entity.id
_entity.type
_entity.pdbx_description
1 polymer ?
#
loop_
_entity_poly.entity_id
_entity_poly.type
_entity_poly.pdbx_seq_one_letter_code
_entity_poly.pdbx_strand_id
1 'polypeptide(L)'
;MKLTGAEILCESLTKLGVRHIFGYPGGAILPVYDALGKSKLHHILVRHEQGATHMADGYARASGGVGVAMATSGPGATNMVTGIATAMLDSSPVVCITGQVSSKLLGSDAFQEIDITGITMPITKHNVVVSRAEDIARTVREAFVIANSGRPGPVLVDITKDAQQASCDFNWEASTPKLPPKRQRINYEPADFERAVELLNNAKRPLILAGHGIMVSGAMRVFDQFVHAGNLPVAMTLLGIGCFPASDPLNLGMMGMHGEAWVNHAIQEADLLIAVGMRFDDRVTGDLRTYAKEARKIHIEIDRSEINKNVKVDAALIGDAREVLEQLLPRLEHRERGDWLGHIRELKGDSAVKDIQGLPDNGHLTPRTSSTISGKKPVAKPSWSPTLASTRCGKRSITTTISRARW
;
A
#
# COMPACT_ATOMS: atom_id res chain seq x y z
N MET A 1 -29.43 10.73 19.96
CA MET A 1 -29.78 9.34 20.37
C MET A 1 -28.77 8.92 21.42
N LYS A 2 -29.21 8.39 22.56
CA LYS A 2 -28.28 7.99 23.65
C LYS A 2 -27.73 6.60 23.34
N LEU A 3 -26.40 6.49 23.20
CA LEU A 3 -25.69 5.24 22.90
C LEU A 3 -24.49 5.08 23.83
N THR A 4 -24.09 3.84 24.07
CA THR A 4 -22.80 3.52 24.70
C THR A 4 -21.63 3.81 23.75
N GLY A 5 -20.42 4.01 24.27
CA GLY A 5 -19.25 4.21 23.43
C GLY A 5 -18.99 3.03 22.48
N ALA A 6 -19.28 1.80 22.91
CA ALA A 6 -19.20 0.61 22.08
C ALA A 6 -20.19 0.64 20.91
N GLU A 7 -21.43 1.06 21.14
CA GLU A 7 -22.43 1.23 20.08
C GLU A 7 -22.08 2.39 19.15
N ILE A 8 -21.53 3.50 19.71
CA ILE A 8 -21.02 4.64 18.91
C ILE A 8 -19.91 4.19 17.96
N LEU A 9 -18.99 3.36 18.43
CA LEU A 9 -17.93 2.81 17.59
C LEU A 9 -18.51 1.99 16.43
N CYS A 10 -19.41 1.04 16.71
CA CYS A 10 -20.03 0.20 15.68
C CYS A 10 -20.83 1.03 14.67
N GLU A 11 -21.60 2.01 15.12
CA GLU A 11 -22.37 2.91 14.27
C GLU A 11 -21.46 3.79 13.41
N SER A 12 -20.37 4.31 13.99
CA SER A 12 -19.38 5.12 13.27
C SER A 12 -18.70 4.33 12.14
N LEU A 13 -18.29 3.10 12.41
CA LEU A 13 -17.71 2.22 11.41
C LEU A 13 -18.71 1.89 10.29
N THR A 14 -19.97 1.65 10.65
CA THR A 14 -21.05 1.42 9.67
C THR A 14 -21.25 2.64 8.75
N LYS A 15 -21.30 3.85 9.33
CA LYS A 15 -21.43 5.11 8.56
C LYS A 15 -20.22 5.42 7.69
N LEU A 16 -19.03 4.92 8.05
CA LEU A 16 -17.81 5.00 7.25
C LEU A 16 -17.74 3.92 6.14
N GLY A 17 -18.76 3.09 6.00
CA GLY A 17 -18.87 2.08 4.95
C GLY A 17 -18.07 0.80 5.25
N VAL A 18 -17.63 0.60 6.49
CA VAL A 18 -16.99 -0.64 6.92
C VAL A 18 -17.97 -1.79 6.83
N ARG A 19 -17.56 -2.89 6.21
CA ARG A 19 -18.34 -4.13 6.11
C ARG A 19 -17.74 -5.27 6.93
N HIS A 20 -16.42 -5.33 6.99
CA HIS A 20 -15.68 -6.42 7.61
C HIS A 20 -14.71 -5.87 8.67
N ILE A 21 -14.69 -6.52 9.82
CA ILE A 21 -13.72 -6.29 10.90
C ILE A 21 -13.02 -7.61 11.18
N PHE A 22 -11.70 -7.58 11.22
CA PHE A 22 -10.88 -8.74 11.54
C PHE A 22 -10.40 -8.64 13.00
N GLY A 23 -10.65 -9.62 13.85
CA GLY A 23 -10.26 -9.45 15.24
C GLY A 23 -10.36 -10.68 16.12
N TYR A 24 -9.88 -10.50 17.35
CA TYR A 24 -9.96 -11.50 18.41
C TYR A 24 -10.47 -10.86 19.72
N PRO A 25 -11.48 -11.47 20.39
CA PRO A 25 -12.06 -10.92 21.62
C PRO A 25 -11.10 -11.03 22.81
N GLY A 26 -11.30 -10.15 23.80
CA GLY A 26 -10.59 -10.17 25.08
C GLY A 26 -11.17 -9.16 26.05
N GLY A 27 -10.76 -9.25 27.32
CA GLY A 27 -11.42 -8.57 28.45
C GLY A 27 -11.65 -7.08 28.32
N ALA A 28 -10.71 -6.33 27.71
CA ALA A 28 -10.80 -4.88 27.59
C ALA A 28 -11.64 -4.39 26.38
N ILE A 29 -12.00 -5.30 25.46
CA ILE A 29 -12.78 -4.96 24.24
C ILE A 29 -14.18 -5.64 24.23
N LEU A 30 -14.52 -6.42 25.26
CA LEU A 30 -15.82 -7.12 25.35
C LEU A 30 -17.04 -6.22 25.11
N PRO A 31 -17.11 -4.99 25.65
CA PRO A 31 -18.28 -4.13 25.38
C PRO A 31 -18.50 -3.88 23.87
N VAL A 32 -17.42 -3.76 23.09
CA VAL A 32 -17.54 -3.61 21.64
C VAL A 32 -18.02 -4.91 20.98
N TYR A 33 -17.55 -6.07 21.44
CA TYR A 33 -18.02 -7.36 20.92
C TYR A 33 -19.51 -7.60 21.19
N ASP A 34 -20.02 -7.15 22.35
CA ASP A 34 -21.46 -7.20 22.64
C ASP A 34 -22.27 -6.29 21.69
N ALA A 35 -21.75 -5.11 21.40
CA ALA A 35 -22.36 -4.18 20.44
C ALA A 35 -22.29 -4.69 18.99
N LEU A 36 -21.19 -5.36 18.60
CA LEU A 36 -21.03 -5.96 17.27
C LEU A 36 -22.12 -6.99 16.97
N GLY A 37 -22.53 -7.80 17.95
CA GLY A 37 -23.61 -8.77 17.79
C GLY A 37 -24.95 -8.18 17.40
N LYS A 38 -25.16 -6.88 17.62
CA LYS A 38 -26.37 -6.11 17.28
C LYS A 38 -26.19 -5.23 16.05
N SER A 39 -24.99 -5.15 15.51
CA SER A 39 -24.64 -4.29 14.38
C SER A 39 -24.76 -5.02 13.03
N LYS A 40 -24.64 -4.26 11.93
CA LYS A 40 -24.55 -4.81 10.56
C LYS A 40 -23.13 -5.16 10.13
N LEU A 41 -22.15 -4.98 11.00
CA LEU A 41 -20.75 -5.24 10.72
C LEU A 41 -20.47 -6.74 10.74
N HIS A 42 -19.78 -7.24 9.74
CA HIS A 42 -19.38 -8.65 9.66
C HIS A 42 -18.03 -8.84 10.34
N HIS A 43 -18.03 -9.49 11.50
CA HIS A 43 -16.81 -9.82 12.22
C HIS A 43 -16.23 -11.14 11.70
N ILE A 44 -14.92 -11.12 11.38
CA ILE A 44 -14.15 -12.29 11.01
C ILE A 44 -13.22 -12.62 12.18
N LEU A 45 -13.55 -13.72 12.88
CA LEU A 45 -12.77 -14.17 14.00
C LEU A 45 -11.44 -14.77 13.50
N VAL A 46 -10.35 -14.23 14.00
CA VAL A 46 -9.00 -14.76 13.75
C VAL A 46 -8.55 -15.68 14.88
N ARG A 47 -7.40 -16.32 14.70
CA ARG A 47 -6.76 -17.12 15.75
C ARG A 47 -5.53 -16.46 16.37
N HIS A 48 -5.11 -15.34 15.78
CA HIS A 48 -4.00 -14.50 16.25
C HIS A 48 -4.16 -13.09 15.70
N GLU A 49 -3.94 -12.07 16.51
CA GLU A 49 -4.20 -10.67 16.15
C GLU A 49 -3.26 -10.15 15.03
N GLN A 50 -2.06 -10.72 14.92
CA GLN A 50 -1.20 -10.48 13.74
C GLN A 50 -1.92 -10.88 12.44
N GLY A 51 -2.65 -12.00 12.46
CA GLY A 51 -3.49 -12.41 11.33
C GLY A 51 -4.60 -11.41 11.03
N ALA A 52 -5.20 -10.80 12.07
CA ALA A 52 -6.22 -9.77 11.88
C ALA A 52 -5.68 -8.56 11.12
N THR A 53 -4.50 -8.04 11.51
CA THR A 53 -3.89 -6.90 10.84
C THR A 53 -3.46 -7.22 9.42
N HIS A 54 -2.91 -8.42 9.15
CA HIS A 54 -2.59 -8.84 7.79
C HIS A 54 -3.84 -9.05 6.91
N MET A 55 -4.95 -9.54 7.48
CA MET A 55 -6.23 -9.63 6.76
C MET A 55 -6.79 -8.24 6.44
N ALA A 56 -6.73 -7.30 7.40
CA ALA A 56 -7.12 -5.90 7.18
C ALA A 56 -6.27 -5.23 6.10
N ASP A 57 -4.94 -5.44 6.11
CA ASP A 57 -4.02 -4.97 5.09
C ASP A 57 -4.38 -5.55 3.70
N GLY A 58 -4.55 -6.88 3.61
CA GLY A 58 -4.96 -7.54 2.36
C GLY A 58 -6.33 -7.06 1.86
N TYR A 59 -7.28 -6.82 2.77
CA TYR A 59 -8.59 -6.27 2.45
C TYR A 59 -8.49 -4.84 1.89
N ALA A 60 -7.69 -3.97 2.53
CA ALA A 60 -7.48 -2.61 2.06
C ALA A 60 -6.92 -2.59 0.63
N ARG A 61 -5.92 -3.42 0.34
CA ARG A 61 -5.30 -3.53 -1.00
C ARG A 61 -6.27 -4.06 -2.05
N ALA A 62 -7.11 -5.02 -1.69
CA ALA A 62 -8.03 -5.66 -2.64
C ALA A 62 -9.28 -4.81 -2.90
N SER A 63 -9.77 -4.08 -1.89
CA SER A 63 -11.00 -3.30 -1.98
C SER A 63 -10.79 -1.83 -2.38
N GLY A 64 -9.54 -1.32 -2.25
CA GLY A 64 -9.23 0.11 -2.39
C GLY A 64 -9.77 0.98 -1.24
N GLY A 65 -10.28 0.36 -0.17
CA GLY A 65 -10.80 1.04 1.01
C GLY A 65 -9.86 0.93 2.22
N VAL A 66 -10.38 1.29 3.41
CA VAL A 66 -9.65 1.17 4.67
C VAL A 66 -9.95 -0.18 5.32
N GLY A 67 -8.90 -0.94 5.66
CA GLY A 67 -9.03 -2.18 6.42
C GLY A 67 -9.18 -1.90 7.91
N VAL A 68 -9.96 -2.73 8.63
CA VAL A 68 -10.19 -2.56 10.08
C VAL A 68 -9.80 -3.83 10.81
N ALA A 69 -8.87 -3.71 11.76
CA ALA A 69 -8.48 -4.78 12.68
C ALA A 69 -8.81 -4.39 14.12
N MET A 70 -9.17 -5.37 14.96
CA MET A 70 -9.56 -5.12 16.34
C MET A 70 -8.98 -6.15 17.30
N ALA A 71 -8.47 -5.68 18.46
CA ALA A 71 -7.89 -6.53 19.50
C ALA A 71 -8.16 -5.98 20.90
N THR A 72 -7.94 -6.82 21.89
CA THR A 72 -7.93 -6.39 23.31
C THR A 72 -6.63 -5.70 23.70
N SER A 73 -6.52 -5.22 24.94
CA SER A 73 -5.31 -4.65 25.52
C SER A 73 -4.16 -5.66 25.68
N GLY A 74 -3.01 -5.18 26.09
CA GLY A 74 -1.84 -5.99 26.42
C GLY A 74 -1.40 -6.89 25.28
N PRO A 75 -1.37 -8.22 25.48
CA PRO A 75 -0.88 -9.15 24.48
C PRO A 75 -1.68 -9.12 23.17
N GLY A 76 -2.98 -8.81 23.21
CA GLY A 76 -3.78 -8.66 21.99
C GLY A 76 -3.32 -7.49 21.14
N ALA A 77 -3.11 -6.34 21.76
CA ALA A 77 -2.61 -5.13 21.08
C ALA A 77 -1.18 -5.32 20.56
N THR A 78 -0.28 -5.88 21.38
CA THR A 78 1.12 -6.10 20.96
C THR A 78 1.26 -7.12 19.83
N ASN A 79 0.38 -8.13 19.75
CA ASN A 79 0.34 -9.08 18.65
C ASN A 79 0.01 -8.43 17.29
N MET A 80 -0.58 -7.22 17.26
CA MET A 80 -0.86 -6.49 16.03
C MET A 80 0.37 -5.79 15.43
N VAL A 81 1.43 -5.56 16.20
CA VAL A 81 2.58 -4.71 15.87
C VAL A 81 3.21 -5.08 14.53
N THR A 82 3.47 -6.36 14.28
CA THR A 82 4.06 -6.81 13.02
C THR A 82 3.19 -6.44 11.81
N GLY A 83 1.88 -6.66 11.90
CA GLY A 83 0.96 -6.33 10.82
C GLY A 83 0.81 -4.82 10.61
N ILE A 84 0.84 -4.02 11.69
CA ILE A 84 0.84 -2.55 11.64
C ILE A 84 2.12 -2.07 10.93
N ALA A 85 3.29 -2.58 11.31
CA ALA A 85 4.57 -2.23 10.67
C ALA A 85 4.57 -2.60 9.18
N THR A 86 4.01 -3.75 8.81
CA THR A 86 3.87 -4.16 7.40
C THR A 86 3.00 -3.17 6.63
N ALA A 87 1.83 -2.80 7.16
CA ALA A 87 0.93 -1.83 6.54
C ALA A 87 1.58 -0.45 6.37
N MET A 88 2.40 -0.01 7.35
CA MET A 88 3.14 1.25 7.28
C MET A 88 4.18 1.22 6.15
N LEU A 89 4.97 0.16 6.06
CA LEU A 89 6.02 0.02 5.05
C LEU A 89 5.45 -0.09 3.63
N ASP A 90 4.31 -0.75 3.48
CA ASP A 90 3.66 -0.97 2.19
C ASP A 90 2.60 0.08 1.85
N SER A 91 2.44 1.09 2.71
CA SER A 91 1.51 2.23 2.49
C SER A 91 0.05 1.78 2.35
N SER A 92 -0.39 0.86 3.22
CA SER A 92 -1.76 0.35 3.24
C SER A 92 -2.60 1.09 4.28
N PRO A 93 -3.79 1.63 3.94
CA PRO A 93 -4.66 2.30 4.89
C PRO A 93 -5.36 1.27 5.79
N VAL A 94 -4.93 1.19 7.04
CA VAL A 94 -5.51 0.29 8.05
C VAL A 94 -5.84 1.08 9.31
N VAL A 95 -7.03 0.88 9.87
CA VAL A 95 -7.41 1.39 11.19
C VAL A 95 -7.42 0.22 12.16
N CYS A 96 -6.51 0.28 13.13
CA CYS A 96 -6.42 -0.68 14.21
C CYS A 96 -7.15 -0.13 15.44
N ILE A 97 -8.06 -0.91 16.00
CA ILE A 97 -8.84 -0.55 17.19
C ILE A 97 -8.44 -1.50 18.31
N THR A 98 -7.92 -0.95 19.41
CA THR A 98 -7.58 -1.71 20.59
C THR A 98 -8.46 -1.31 21.77
N GLY A 99 -8.83 -2.28 22.60
CA GLY A 99 -9.39 -1.98 23.88
C GLY A 99 -8.29 -1.74 24.89
N GLN A 100 -8.48 -0.80 25.80
CA GLN A 100 -7.54 -0.48 26.88
C GLN A 100 -8.22 -0.67 28.24
N VAL A 101 -7.44 -0.80 29.29
CA VAL A 101 -7.94 -0.79 30.67
C VAL A 101 -8.76 0.49 30.94
N SER A 102 -9.50 0.54 32.04
CA SER A 102 -10.23 1.76 32.43
C SER A 102 -9.25 2.94 32.56
N SER A 103 -9.69 4.14 32.17
CA SER A 103 -8.87 5.35 32.22
C SER A 103 -8.27 5.63 33.61
N LYS A 104 -8.95 5.20 34.67
CA LYS A 104 -8.48 5.34 36.05
C LYS A 104 -7.32 4.41 36.41
N LEU A 105 -7.06 3.39 35.59
CA LEU A 105 -6.02 2.40 35.82
C LEU A 105 -4.79 2.61 34.92
N LEU A 106 -4.85 3.59 34.01
CA LEU A 106 -3.72 3.90 33.14
C LEU A 106 -2.49 4.32 33.96
N GLY A 107 -1.35 3.69 33.68
CA GLY A 107 -0.09 3.95 34.38
C GLY A 107 0.02 3.25 35.74
N SER A 108 -0.84 2.27 36.05
CA SER A 108 -0.84 1.55 37.32
C SER A 108 -0.35 0.10 37.22
N ASP A 109 0.19 -0.31 36.08
CA ASP A 109 0.58 -1.70 35.77
C ASP A 109 -0.60 -2.68 35.95
N ALA A 110 -1.79 -2.25 35.56
CA ALA A 110 -3.00 -3.05 35.64
C ALA A 110 -2.91 -4.31 34.75
N PHE A 111 -3.72 -5.32 35.05
CA PHE A 111 -3.72 -6.56 34.27
C PHE A 111 -3.94 -6.32 32.78
N GLN A 112 -2.98 -6.78 31.97
CA GLN A 112 -2.94 -6.57 30.51
C GLN A 112 -2.95 -5.10 30.07
N GLU A 113 -2.51 -4.18 30.92
CA GLU A 113 -2.19 -2.82 30.51
C GLU A 113 -0.90 -2.81 29.68
N ILE A 114 -0.86 -2.01 28.63
CA ILE A 114 0.36 -1.71 27.87
C ILE A 114 0.21 -0.35 27.19
N ASP A 115 1.29 0.41 27.12
CA ASP A 115 1.36 1.63 26.30
C ASP A 115 1.51 1.25 24.81
N ILE A 116 0.41 0.84 24.22
CA ILE A 116 0.42 0.47 22.80
C ILE A 116 0.61 1.69 21.89
N THR A 117 0.27 2.90 22.35
CA THR A 117 0.51 4.14 21.60
C THR A 117 2.00 4.44 21.52
N GLY A 118 2.74 4.32 22.61
CA GLY A 118 4.21 4.44 22.61
C GLY A 118 4.87 3.40 21.71
N ILE A 119 4.45 2.13 21.80
CA ILE A 119 4.99 1.03 20.98
C ILE A 119 4.73 1.26 19.50
N THR A 120 3.57 1.75 19.11
CA THR A 120 3.18 1.90 17.70
C THR A 120 3.51 3.24 17.09
N MET A 121 4.00 4.20 17.86
CA MET A 121 4.35 5.55 17.40
C MET A 121 5.23 5.54 16.14
N PRO A 122 6.34 4.77 16.05
CA PRO A 122 7.21 4.77 14.88
C PRO A 122 6.65 4.03 13.66
N ILE A 123 5.58 3.26 13.82
CA ILE A 123 5.02 2.39 12.78
C ILE A 123 3.57 2.73 12.40
N THR A 124 3.07 3.89 12.85
CA THR A 124 1.74 4.40 12.50
C THR A 124 1.83 5.83 11.98
N LYS A 125 0.87 6.24 11.18
CA LYS A 125 0.72 7.66 10.80
C LYS A 125 0.20 8.51 11.96
N HIS A 126 -0.61 7.91 12.81
CA HIS A 126 -1.18 8.50 14.00
C HIS A 126 -1.66 7.40 14.93
N ASN A 127 -1.57 7.66 16.22
CA ASN A 127 -2.19 6.83 17.23
C ASN A 127 -2.77 7.72 18.34
N VAL A 128 -3.79 7.24 19.03
CA VAL A 128 -4.52 8.03 20.01
C VAL A 128 -5.21 7.14 21.04
N VAL A 129 -5.16 7.56 22.32
CA VAL A 129 -6.00 6.98 23.38
C VAL A 129 -7.29 7.77 23.50
N VAL A 130 -8.43 7.07 23.54
CA VAL A 130 -9.76 7.64 23.71
C VAL A 130 -10.31 7.21 25.06
N SER A 131 -10.47 8.17 25.98
CA SER A 131 -10.93 7.93 27.36
C SER A 131 -12.33 8.44 27.63
N ARG A 132 -13.04 8.96 26.62
CA ARG A 132 -14.40 9.50 26.73
C ARG A 132 -15.28 9.01 25.58
N ALA A 133 -16.50 8.60 25.88
CA ALA A 133 -17.44 8.10 24.87
C ALA A 133 -17.76 9.15 23.78
N GLU A 134 -17.82 10.42 24.16
CA GLU A 134 -18.16 11.55 23.27
C GLU A 134 -17.11 11.77 22.17
N ASP A 135 -15.86 11.36 22.42
CA ASP A 135 -14.75 11.55 21.48
C ASP A 135 -14.62 10.42 20.46
N ILE A 136 -15.26 9.26 20.70
CA ILE A 136 -15.08 8.05 19.86
C ILE A 136 -15.43 8.32 18.41
N ALA A 137 -16.62 8.85 18.12
CA ALA A 137 -17.08 9.07 16.75
C ALA A 137 -16.15 10.00 15.96
N ARG A 138 -15.75 11.12 16.57
CA ARG A 138 -14.83 12.09 15.94
C ARG A 138 -13.48 11.46 15.68
N THR A 139 -12.90 10.79 16.68
CA THR A 139 -11.58 10.17 16.56
C THR A 139 -11.54 9.07 15.53
N VAL A 140 -12.57 8.22 15.45
CA VAL A 140 -12.67 7.18 14.41
C VAL A 140 -12.75 7.81 13.01
N ARG A 141 -13.53 8.89 12.82
CA ARG A 141 -13.57 9.62 11.55
C ARG A 141 -12.20 10.21 11.18
N GLU A 142 -11.51 10.81 12.15
CA GLU A 142 -10.15 11.32 11.97
C GLU A 142 -9.18 10.21 11.57
N ALA A 143 -9.24 9.06 12.23
CA ALA A 143 -8.41 7.89 11.93
C ALA A 143 -8.56 7.44 10.47
N PHE A 144 -9.79 7.35 9.96
CA PHE A 144 -10.05 6.96 8.56
C PHE A 144 -9.50 8.00 7.56
N VAL A 145 -9.69 9.29 7.84
CA VAL A 145 -9.15 10.34 6.97
C VAL A 145 -7.63 10.33 6.98
N ILE A 146 -7.00 10.20 8.16
CA ILE A 146 -5.53 10.16 8.29
C ILE A 146 -4.97 8.93 7.59
N ALA A 147 -5.56 7.74 7.81
CA ALA A 147 -5.11 6.50 7.19
C ALA A 147 -5.05 6.59 5.66
N ASN A 148 -6.02 7.30 5.06
CA ASN A 148 -6.17 7.40 3.62
C ASN A 148 -5.60 8.70 3.00
N SER A 149 -5.03 9.61 3.81
CA SER A 149 -4.50 10.89 3.35
C SER A 149 -3.04 10.81 2.93
N GLY A 150 -2.64 11.56 1.90
CA GLY A 150 -1.24 11.58 1.42
C GLY A 150 -0.74 10.18 1.09
N ARG A 151 0.45 9.80 1.58
CA ARG A 151 0.87 8.40 1.57
C ARG A 151 0.00 7.63 2.55
N PRO A 152 -0.81 6.65 2.13
CA PRO A 152 -1.65 5.85 3.02
C PRO A 152 -0.82 5.09 4.07
N GLY A 153 -1.46 4.73 5.17
CA GLY A 153 -0.79 3.96 6.22
C GLY A 153 -1.69 3.72 7.44
N PRO A 154 -1.22 2.93 8.41
CA PRO A 154 -2.00 2.53 9.55
C PRO A 154 -2.19 3.65 10.57
N VAL A 155 -3.35 3.62 11.23
CA VAL A 155 -3.70 4.44 12.39
C VAL A 155 -4.19 3.53 13.51
N LEU A 156 -3.82 3.80 14.75
CA LEU A 156 -4.29 3.05 15.91
C LEU A 156 -5.17 3.94 16.79
N VAL A 157 -6.33 3.40 17.19
CA VAL A 157 -7.28 4.01 18.12
C VAL A 157 -7.44 3.08 19.32
N ASP A 158 -6.88 3.48 20.47
CA ASP A 158 -6.91 2.72 21.71
C ASP A 158 -8.03 3.26 22.61
N ILE A 159 -9.05 2.45 22.91
CA ILE A 159 -10.27 2.93 23.57
C ILE A 159 -10.38 2.30 24.97
N THR A 160 -10.39 3.15 26.00
CA THR A 160 -10.50 2.68 27.39
C THR A 160 -11.86 2.00 27.64
N LYS A 161 -11.86 1.01 28.54
CA LYS A 161 -13.04 0.20 28.83
C LYS A 161 -14.22 1.02 29.37
N ASP A 162 -13.95 2.01 30.20
CA ASP A 162 -14.95 2.93 30.72
C ASP A 162 -15.52 3.85 29.62
N ALA A 163 -14.72 4.29 28.66
CA ALA A 163 -15.22 5.00 27.49
C ALA A 163 -16.15 4.15 26.62
N GLN A 164 -15.84 2.84 26.46
CA GLN A 164 -16.71 1.91 25.73
C GLN A 164 -18.06 1.71 26.43
N GLN A 165 -18.06 1.72 27.76
CA GLN A 165 -19.27 1.46 28.59
C GLN A 165 -20.10 2.70 28.85
N ALA A 166 -19.48 3.88 28.91
CA ALA A 166 -20.17 5.13 29.15
C ALA A 166 -21.18 5.45 28.03
N SER A 167 -22.32 6.03 28.40
CA SER A 167 -23.36 6.46 27.44
C SER A 167 -23.36 7.96 27.29
N CYS A 168 -23.43 8.42 26.05
CA CYS A 168 -23.58 9.84 25.72
C CYS A 168 -24.58 10.05 24.56
N ASP A 169 -24.93 11.30 24.30
CA ASP A 169 -25.74 11.66 23.15
C ASP A 169 -24.89 11.59 21.87
N PHE A 170 -25.24 10.64 20.99
CA PHE A 170 -24.60 10.46 19.72
C PHE A 170 -25.22 11.34 18.63
N ASN A 171 -24.39 12.17 18.01
CA ASN A 171 -24.70 12.95 16.83
C ASN A 171 -23.56 12.83 15.80
N TRP A 172 -23.82 12.09 14.72
CA TRP A 172 -22.83 11.88 13.67
C TRP A 172 -22.39 13.16 12.98
N GLU A 173 -23.31 14.06 12.68
CA GLU A 173 -23.02 15.31 11.97
C GLU A 173 -22.13 16.24 12.81
N ALA A 174 -22.36 16.27 14.12
CA ALA A 174 -21.53 17.03 15.07
C ALA A 174 -20.15 16.43 15.29
N SER A 175 -19.93 15.16 14.95
CA SER A 175 -18.63 14.48 15.10
C SER A 175 -17.66 14.77 13.95
N THR A 176 -17.68 15.98 13.39
CA THR A 176 -16.81 16.37 12.28
C THR A 176 -15.32 16.32 12.68
N PRO A 177 -14.45 15.72 11.85
CA PRO A 177 -13.02 15.67 12.11
C PRO A 177 -12.38 17.05 12.27
N LYS A 178 -11.54 17.20 13.27
CA LYS A 178 -10.70 18.40 13.48
C LYS A 178 -9.33 18.16 12.86
N LEU A 179 -9.27 18.17 11.55
CA LEU A 179 -8.03 17.93 10.83
C LEU A 179 -7.44 19.24 10.32
N PRO A 180 -6.11 19.33 10.20
CA PRO A 180 -5.48 20.47 9.53
C PRO A 180 -5.98 20.56 8.08
N PRO A 181 -5.89 21.73 7.45
CA PRO A 181 -6.23 21.90 6.04
C PRO A 181 -5.52 20.84 5.19
N LYS A 182 -6.21 20.32 4.18
CA LYS A 182 -5.57 19.39 3.22
C LYS A 182 -4.32 20.06 2.65
N ARG A 183 -3.17 19.39 2.77
CA ARG A 183 -1.97 19.82 2.05
C ARG A 183 -2.27 19.81 0.56
N GLN A 184 -1.66 20.76 -0.16
CA GLN A 184 -1.74 20.77 -1.62
C GLN A 184 -1.27 19.40 -2.13
N ARG A 185 -2.02 18.84 -3.08
CA ARG A 185 -1.68 17.54 -3.67
C ARG A 185 -0.43 17.60 -4.54
N ILE A 186 -0.08 18.79 -4.99
CA ILE A 186 1.13 19.10 -5.75
C ILE A 186 1.95 20.09 -4.93
N ASN A 187 3.21 19.77 -4.68
CA ASN A 187 4.13 20.58 -3.87
C ASN A 187 5.57 20.44 -4.38
N TYR A 188 5.80 20.78 -5.65
CA TYR A 188 7.13 20.85 -6.22
C TYR A 188 7.42 22.26 -6.74
N GLU A 189 8.71 22.60 -6.87
CA GLU A 189 9.14 23.86 -7.43
C GLU A 189 8.95 23.88 -8.95
N PRO A 190 8.52 24.99 -9.56
CA PRO A 190 8.40 25.10 -11.02
C PRO A 190 9.69 24.72 -11.77
N ALA A 191 10.85 25.05 -11.20
CA ALA A 191 12.15 24.68 -11.77
C ALA A 191 12.36 23.16 -11.87
N ASP A 192 11.90 22.38 -10.87
CA ASP A 192 11.95 20.92 -10.90
C ASP A 192 11.06 20.35 -11.99
N PHE A 193 9.88 20.96 -12.21
CA PHE A 193 8.98 20.55 -13.28
C PHE A 193 9.60 20.79 -14.67
N GLU A 194 10.11 21.99 -14.94
CA GLU A 194 10.77 22.31 -16.22
C GLU A 194 12.01 21.42 -16.42
N ARG A 195 12.77 21.17 -15.37
CA ARG A 195 13.90 20.24 -15.41
C ARG A 195 13.47 18.82 -15.76
N ALA A 196 12.37 18.33 -15.18
CA ALA A 196 11.83 17.01 -15.51
C ALA A 196 11.41 16.92 -16.98
N VAL A 197 10.72 17.95 -17.50
CA VAL A 197 10.33 18.04 -18.92
C VAL A 197 11.57 18.02 -19.83
N GLU A 198 12.59 18.82 -19.52
CA GLU A 198 13.86 18.84 -20.27
C GLU A 198 14.51 17.43 -20.30
N LEU A 199 14.62 16.79 -19.16
CA LEU A 199 15.21 15.45 -19.03
C LEU A 199 14.42 14.40 -19.84
N LEU A 200 13.09 14.41 -19.73
CA LEU A 200 12.20 13.50 -20.47
C LEU A 200 12.37 13.61 -21.99
N ASN A 201 12.39 14.85 -22.48
CA ASN A 201 12.42 15.12 -23.92
C ASN A 201 13.83 14.94 -24.53
N ASN A 202 14.90 14.99 -23.73
CA ASN A 202 16.28 14.79 -24.22
C ASN A 202 16.82 13.36 -24.03
N ALA A 203 16.18 12.52 -23.20
CA ALA A 203 16.65 11.17 -22.94
C ALA A 203 16.63 10.27 -24.19
N LYS A 204 17.72 9.54 -24.39
CA LYS A 204 17.88 8.56 -25.47
C LYS A 204 17.53 7.14 -25.00
N ARG A 205 17.81 6.83 -23.75
CA ARG A 205 17.58 5.51 -23.11
C ARG A 205 16.78 5.64 -21.81
N PRO A 206 15.58 6.28 -21.86
CA PRO A 206 14.76 6.40 -20.65
C PRO A 206 14.17 5.06 -20.24
N LEU A 207 13.90 4.92 -18.93
CA LEU A 207 13.20 3.77 -18.37
C LEU A 207 12.36 4.21 -17.18
N ILE A 208 11.07 3.82 -17.18
CA ILE A 208 10.16 4.10 -16.07
C ILE A 208 10.29 3.00 -15.01
N LEU A 209 10.37 3.43 -13.75
CA LEU A 209 10.29 2.58 -12.57
C LEU A 209 8.92 2.78 -11.94
N ALA A 210 8.01 1.84 -12.18
CA ALA A 210 6.60 1.96 -11.80
C ALA A 210 6.32 1.29 -10.45
N GLY A 211 5.78 2.06 -9.50
CA GLY A 211 5.46 1.60 -8.16
C GLY A 211 3.98 1.54 -7.84
N HIS A 212 3.67 1.14 -6.60
CA HIS A 212 2.31 1.00 -6.08
C HIS A 212 1.52 2.31 -6.08
N GLY A 213 2.20 3.45 -5.95
CA GLY A 213 1.58 4.77 -5.93
C GLY A 213 0.74 5.07 -7.19
N ILE A 214 1.06 4.47 -8.34
CA ILE A 214 0.27 4.58 -9.57
C ILE A 214 -1.14 4.01 -9.37
N MET A 215 -1.26 2.86 -8.70
CA MET A 215 -2.56 2.24 -8.41
C MET A 215 -3.30 3.00 -7.31
N VAL A 216 -2.62 3.37 -6.25
CA VAL A 216 -3.19 4.08 -5.10
C VAL A 216 -3.77 5.45 -5.51
N SER A 217 -3.09 6.16 -6.40
CA SER A 217 -3.57 7.45 -6.94
C SER A 217 -4.65 7.32 -8.01
N GLY A 218 -4.96 6.09 -8.46
CA GLY A 218 -5.86 5.87 -9.61
C GLY A 218 -5.27 6.37 -10.94
N ALA A 219 -3.94 6.43 -11.05
CA ALA A 219 -3.23 7.00 -12.19
C ALA A 219 -3.10 6.05 -13.40
N MET A 220 -3.55 4.80 -13.31
CA MET A 220 -3.26 3.77 -14.33
C MET A 220 -3.59 4.24 -15.77
N ARG A 221 -4.70 4.96 -15.98
CA ARG A 221 -5.10 5.45 -17.29
C ARG A 221 -4.16 6.53 -17.84
N VAL A 222 -3.87 7.54 -17.06
CA VAL A 222 -2.95 8.62 -17.49
C VAL A 222 -1.52 8.10 -17.59
N PHE A 223 -1.14 7.14 -16.77
CA PHE A 223 0.15 6.46 -16.83
C PHE A 223 0.31 5.68 -18.15
N ASP A 224 -0.69 4.92 -18.55
CA ASP A 224 -0.73 4.25 -19.86
C ASP A 224 -0.57 5.25 -21.02
N GLN A 225 -1.32 6.35 -20.98
CA GLN A 225 -1.19 7.42 -21.98
C GLN A 225 0.22 8.05 -21.99
N PHE A 226 0.80 8.28 -20.82
CA PHE A 226 2.14 8.84 -20.68
C PHE A 226 3.22 7.91 -21.25
N VAL A 227 3.13 6.62 -20.94
CA VAL A 227 4.02 5.58 -21.45
C VAL A 227 4.02 5.54 -22.97
N HIS A 228 2.83 5.48 -23.58
CA HIS A 228 2.72 5.40 -25.05
C HIS A 228 3.07 6.72 -25.75
N ALA A 229 2.69 7.87 -25.18
CA ALA A 229 3.04 9.16 -25.75
C ALA A 229 4.56 9.36 -25.88
N GLY A 230 5.31 8.91 -24.88
CA GLY A 230 6.77 9.03 -24.88
C GLY A 230 7.51 7.80 -25.40
N ASN A 231 6.81 6.72 -25.75
CA ASN A 231 7.39 5.44 -26.12
C ASN A 231 8.41 4.95 -25.07
N LEU A 232 7.97 4.89 -23.79
CA LEU A 232 8.81 4.69 -22.62
C LEU A 232 8.71 3.26 -22.08
N PRO A 233 9.79 2.47 -22.04
CA PRO A 233 9.75 1.15 -21.41
C PRO A 233 9.53 1.24 -19.90
N VAL A 234 8.82 0.24 -19.33
CA VAL A 234 8.35 0.22 -17.95
C VAL A 234 8.86 -1.00 -17.21
N ALA A 235 9.61 -0.80 -16.14
CA ALA A 235 9.94 -1.81 -15.14
C ALA A 235 9.09 -1.59 -13.88
N MET A 236 8.57 -2.65 -13.29
CA MET A 236 7.66 -2.56 -12.13
C MET A 236 8.31 -3.06 -10.85
N THR A 237 8.02 -2.38 -9.72
CA THR A 237 8.29 -2.97 -8.39
C THR A 237 7.33 -4.14 -8.14
N LEU A 238 7.62 -4.96 -7.12
CA LEU A 238 6.72 -6.04 -6.72
C LEU A 238 5.28 -5.56 -6.46
N LEU A 239 5.11 -4.44 -5.75
CA LEU A 239 3.80 -3.85 -5.46
C LEU A 239 3.24 -3.03 -6.64
N GLY A 240 4.07 -2.68 -7.62
CA GLY A 240 3.66 -2.02 -8.86
C GLY A 240 3.12 -2.99 -9.92
N ILE A 241 3.30 -4.30 -9.74
CA ILE A 241 2.78 -5.30 -10.69
C ILE A 241 1.26 -5.16 -10.81
N GLY A 242 0.81 -4.94 -12.05
CA GLY A 242 -0.60 -4.72 -12.40
C GLY A 242 -0.93 -3.26 -12.70
N CYS A 243 -0.03 -2.30 -12.48
CA CYS A 243 -0.25 -0.90 -12.84
C CYS A 243 -0.15 -0.64 -14.35
N PHE A 244 0.50 -1.54 -15.10
CA PHE A 244 0.65 -1.49 -16.55
C PHE A 244 0.43 -2.89 -17.16
N PRO A 245 -0.23 -3.02 -18.34
CA PRO A 245 -0.57 -4.31 -18.91
C PRO A 245 0.67 -5.18 -19.18
N ALA A 246 0.65 -6.43 -18.71
CA ALA A 246 1.77 -7.36 -18.93
C ALA A 246 1.93 -7.80 -20.38
N SER A 247 0.88 -7.66 -21.21
CA SER A 247 0.90 -7.97 -22.64
C SER A 247 1.45 -6.84 -23.50
N ASP A 248 1.69 -5.68 -22.91
CA ASP A 248 2.20 -4.53 -23.64
C ASP A 248 3.71 -4.71 -23.97
N PRO A 249 4.16 -4.42 -25.18
CA PRO A 249 5.57 -4.57 -25.58
C PRO A 249 6.53 -3.66 -24.81
N LEU A 250 6.04 -2.57 -24.24
CA LEU A 250 6.81 -1.65 -23.39
C LEU A 250 6.93 -2.16 -21.94
N ASN A 251 6.18 -3.20 -21.55
CA ASN A 251 6.27 -3.81 -20.23
C ASN A 251 7.48 -4.75 -20.14
N LEU A 252 8.47 -4.35 -19.37
CA LEU A 252 9.68 -5.13 -19.17
C LEU A 252 9.54 -6.18 -18.06
N GLY A 253 8.52 -6.10 -17.21
CA GLY A 253 8.35 -7.00 -16.08
C GLY A 253 8.87 -6.41 -14.77
N MET A 254 9.31 -7.27 -13.85
CA MET A 254 9.69 -6.89 -12.49
C MET A 254 11.18 -6.56 -12.37
N MET A 255 11.49 -5.47 -11.69
CA MET A 255 12.85 -5.05 -11.33
C MET A 255 13.25 -5.45 -9.90
N GLY A 256 14.52 -5.25 -9.59
CA GLY A 256 15.08 -5.43 -8.25
C GLY A 256 15.64 -6.83 -7.99
N MET A 257 15.96 -7.13 -6.72
CA MET A 257 16.63 -8.37 -6.29
C MET A 257 15.92 -9.65 -6.78
N HIS A 258 14.58 -9.62 -6.83
CA HIS A 258 13.75 -10.73 -7.31
C HIS A 258 13.20 -10.45 -8.72
N GLY A 259 13.71 -9.40 -9.39
CA GLY A 259 13.35 -9.01 -10.75
C GLY A 259 14.09 -9.83 -11.80
N GLU A 260 13.78 -9.57 -13.04
CA GLU A 260 14.47 -10.16 -14.17
C GLU A 260 15.88 -9.56 -14.32
N ALA A 261 16.91 -10.40 -14.53
CA ALA A 261 18.28 -9.94 -14.67
C ALA A 261 18.43 -8.90 -15.79
N TRP A 262 17.81 -9.16 -16.94
CA TRP A 262 17.84 -8.27 -18.10
C TRP A 262 17.17 -6.92 -17.84
N VAL A 263 16.11 -6.86 -16.99
CA VAL A 263 15.48 -5.60 -16.56
C VAL A 263 16.45 -4.80 -15.69
N ASN A 264 17.16 -5.49 -14.77
CA ASN A 264 18.17 -4.83 -13.94
C ASN A 264 19.34 -4.32 -14.77
N HIS A 265 19.77 -5.03 -15.82
CA HIS A 265 20.77 -4.53 -16.77
C HIS A 265 20.28 -3.30 -17.52
N ALA A 266 19.03 -3.31 -18.03
CA ALA A 266 18.46 -2.14 -18.68
C ALA A 266 18.39 -0.91 -17.75
N ILE A 267 18.10 -1.10 -16.46
CA ILE A 267 18.15 -0.01 -15.46
C ILE A 267 19.57 0.58 -15.34
N GLN A 268 20.62 -0.28 -15.33
CA GLN A 268 22.00 0.18 -15.21
C GLN A 268 22.49 0.94 -16.45
N GLU A 269 21.96 0.61 -17.64
CA GLU A 269 22.35 1.19 -18.91
C GLU A 269 21.49 2.39 -19.35
N ALA A 270 20.40 2.67 -18.62
CA ALA A 270 19.52 3.81 -18.86
C ALA A 270 20.29 5.14 -18.68
N ASP A 271 19.94 6.16 -19.47
CA ASP A 271 20.42 7.54 -19.28
C ASP A 271 19.43 8.39 -18.45
N LEU A 272 18.17 7.92 -18.32
CA LEU A 272 17.16 8.54 -17.49
C LEU A 272 16.28 7.48 -16.82
N LEU A 273 16.15 7.55 -15.50
CA LEU A 273 15.18 6.80 -14.72
C LEU A 273 14.04 7.71 -14.27
N ILE A 274 12.80 7.29 -14.51
CA ILE A 274 11.59 8.00 -14.10
C ILE A 274 10.87 7.16 -13.05
N ALA A 275 11.13 7.43 -11.77
CA ALA A 275 10.49 6.73 -10.66
C ALA A 275 9.12 7.33 -10.37
N VAL A 276 8.06 6.52 -10.48
CA VAL A 276 6.66 6.96 -10.29
C VAL A 276 6.01 6.18 -9.16
N GLY A 277 5.73 6.86 -8.04
CA GLY A 277 5.03 6.29 -6.90
C GLY A 277 5.72 5.06 -6.32
N MET A 278 7.04 5.09 -6.19
CA MET A 278 7.86 4.03 -5.63
C MET A 278 8.99 4.59 -4.76
N ARG A 279 9.43 3.79 -3.80
CA ARG A 279 10.62 4.10 -3.00
C ARG A 279 11.85 3.45 -3.62
N PHE A 280 13.00 4.11 -3.51
CA PHE A 280 14.30 3.51 -3.81
C PHE A 280 14.78 2.70 -2.60
N ASP A 281 14.11 1.59 -2.30
CA ASP A 281 14.53 0.69 -1.23
C ASP A 281 15.63 -0.31 -1.68
N ASP A 282 16.24 -1.00 -0.73
CA ASP A 282 17.36 -1.91 -0.96
C ASP A 282 16.99 -3.10 -1.86
N ARG A 283 15.72 -3.50 -1.91
CA ARG A 283 15.25 -4.60 -2.76
C ARG A 283 15.16 -4.19 -4.23
N VAL A 284 15.01 -2.89 -4.50
CA VAL A 284 15.02 -2.33 -5.85
C VAL A 284 16.41 -1.92 -6.27
N THR A 285 17.15 -1.23 -5.41
CA THR A 285 18.44 -0.62 -5.78
C THR A 285 19.63 -1.57 -5.65
N GLY A 286 19.58 -2.51 -4.70
CA GLY A 286 20.79 -3.24 -4.31
C GLY A 286 21.85 -2.29 -3.76
N ASP A 287 23.09 -2.43 -4.19
CA ASP A 287 24.22 -1.57 -3.77
C ASP A 287 24.10 -0.17 -4.38
N LEU A 288 23.78 0.81 -3.53
CA LEU A 288 23.62 2.22 -3.90
C LEU A 288 24.87 2.83 -4.56
N ARG A 289 26.07 2.28 -4.28
CA ARG A 289 27.34 2.74 -4.85
C ARG A 289 27.45 2.45 -6.34
N THR A 290 26.67 1.50 -6.84
CA THR A 290 26.73 1.06 -8.24
C THR A 290 25.40 1.26 -8.99
N TYR A 291 24.34 1.66 -8.30
CA TYR A 291 23.01 1.75 -8.88
C TYR A 291 22.88 2.88 -9.90
N ALA A 292 22.72 2.53 -11.16
CA ALA A 292 22.42 3.43 -12.29
C ALA A 292 23.16 4.78 -12.23
N LYS A 293 24.50 4.73 -12.15
CA LYS A 293 25.36 5.91 -11.94
C LYS A 293 25.26 6.94 -13.04
N GLU A 294 25.13 6.48 -14.27
CA GLU A 294 25.10 7.33 -15.47
C GLU A 294 23.71 7.92 -15.72
N ALA A 295 22.67 7.34 -15.09
CA ALA A 295 21.31 7.78 -15.30
C ALA A 295 21.00 9.06 -14.50
N ARG A 296 20.39 10.07 -15.16
CA ARG A 296 19.63 11.11 -14.49
C ARG A 296 18.37 10.52 -13.88
N LYS A 297 17.79 11.15 -12.88
CA LYS A 297 16.67 10.59 -12.13
C LYS A 297 15.59 11.62 -11.88
N ILE A 298 14.37 11.30 -12.29
CA ILE A 298 13.14 12.02 -11.93
C ILE A 298 12.40 11.17 -10.91
N HIS A 299 11.95 11.78 -9.81
CA HIS A 299 11.17 11.09 -8.79
C HIS A 299 9.82 11.77 -8.59
N ILE A 300 8.74 11.07 -8.97
CA ILE A 300 7.35 11.48 -8.75
C ILE A 300 6.86 10.73 -7.52
N GLU A 301 6.71 11.44 -6.39
CA GLU A 301 6.43 10.84 -5.09
C GLU A 301 5.56 11.77 -4.23
N ILE A 302 4.60 11.19 -3.51
CA ILE A 302 3.70 11.94 -2.63
C ILE A 302 4.34 12.27 -1.28
N ASP A 303 5.29 11.44 -0.85
CA ASP A 303 5.97 11.56 0.43
C ASP A 303 7.32 12.27 0.26
N ARG A 304 7.38 13.53 0.69
CA ARG A 304 8.62 14.33 0.63
C ARG A 304 9.80 13.66 1.34
N SER A 305 9.54 12.84 2.36
CA SER A 305 10.61 12.19 3.14
C SER A 305 11.37 11.10 2.34
N GLU A 306 10.80 10.61 1.26
CA GLU A 306 11.45 9.63 0.38
C GLU A 306 12.36 10.30 -0.67
N ILE A 307 12.23 11.61 -0.90
CA ILE A 307 13.07 12.35 -1.85
C ILE A 307 14.51 12.47 -1.33
N ASN A 308 15.45 12.06 -2.17
CA ASN A 308 16.89 12.10 -1.87
C ASN A 308 17.31 11.27 -0.63
N LYS A 309 16.46 10.38 -0.15
CA LYS A 309 16.73 9.55 1.03
C LYS A 309 17.84 8.54 0.77
N ASN A 310 17.68 7.70 -0.24
CA ASN A 310 18.65 6.66 -0.62
C ASN A 310 19.36 6.99 -1.92
N VAL A 311 18.64 7.54 -2.89
CA VAL A 311 19.14 7.89 -4.22
C VAL A 311 18.96 9.38 -4.46
N LYS A 312 20.01 10.06 -4.92
CA LYS A 312 19.92 11.46 -5.34
C LYS A 312 19.19 11.57 -6.65
N VAL A 313 18.28 12.54 -6.75
CA VAL A 313 17.49 12.78 -7.96
C VAL A 313 17.79 14.15 -8.56
N ASP A 314 17.63 14.28 -9.87
CA ASP A 314 17.89 15.49 -10.63
C ASP A 314 16.64 16.40 -10.72
N ALA A 315 15.45 15.82 -10.57
CA ALA A 315 14.18 16.54 -10.46
C ALA A 315 13.23 15.77 -9.52
N ALA A 316 12.63 16.48 -8.56
CA ALA A 316 11.71 15.93 -7.58
C ALA A 316 10.31 16.51 -7.78
N LEU A 317 9.36 15.70 -8.24
CA LEU A 317 7.98 16.11 -8.43
C LEU A 317 7.12 15.56 -7.29
N ILE A 318 7.03 16.35 -6.20
CA ILE A 318 6.31 15.97 -4.99
C ILE A 318 4.81 16.19 -5.19
N GLY A 319 4.03 15.11 -5.27
CA GLY A 319 2.61 15.19 -5.49
C GLY A 319 1.93 13.86 -5.75
N ASP A 320 0.62 13.92 -5.94
CA ASP A 320 -0.18 12.78 -6.39
C ASP A 320 0.25 12.37 -7.80
N ALA A 321 0.56 11.08 -8.00
CA ALA A 321 1.11 10.60 -9.27
C ALA A 321 0.19 10.89 -10.45
N ARG A 322 -1.13 10.80 -10.28
CA ARG A 322 -2.10 11.10 -11.34
C ARG A 322 -2.03 12.57 -11.74
N GLU A 323 -2.07 13.47 -10.76
CA GLU A 323 -2.07 14.92 -11.01
C GLU A 323 -0.76 15.38 -11.64
N VAL A 324 0.38 14.81 -11.22
CA VAL A 324 1.69 15.12 -11.81
C VAL A 324 1.79 14.60 -13.24
N LEU A 325 1.34 13.36 -13.51
CA LEU A 325 1.36 12.82 -14.88
C LEU A 325 0.41 13.56 -15.82
N GLU A 326 -0.77 13.99 -15.33
CA GLU A 326 -1.69 14.83 -16.12
C GLU A 326 -1.05 16.16 -16.57
N GLN A 327 -0.13 16.73 -15.78
CA GLN A 327 0.61 17.93 -16.14
C GLN A 327 1.82 17.66 -17.05
N LEU A 328 2.50 16.53 -16.86
CA LEU A 328 3.64 16.16 -17.70
C LEU A 328 3.23 15.71 -19.10
N LEU A 329 2.10 15.01 -19.22
CA LEU A 329 1.64 14.41 -20.48
C LEU A 329 1.57 15.40 -21.65
N PRO A 330 1.00 16.61 -21.54
CA PRO A 330 0.94 17.57 -22.64
C PRO A 330 2.30 18.20 -22.98
N ARG A 331 3.31 18.02 -22.15
CA ARG A 331 4.67 18.54 -22.32
C ARG A 331 5.65 17.51 -22.89
N LEU A 332 5.19 16.25 -23.02
CA LEU A 332 6.01 15.14 -23.48
C LEU A 332 6.04 15.08 -25.01
N GLU A 333 7.24 15.03 -25.57
CA GLU A 333 7.46 14.83 -26.99
C GLU A 333 7.52 13.35 -27.35
N HIS A 334 6.83 12.96 -28.41
CA HIS A 334 6.98 11.60 -28.94
C HIS A 334 8.37 11.44 -29.57
N ARG A 335 9.07 10.35 -29.21
CA ARG A 335 10.36 10.01 -29.78
C ARG A 335 10.42 8.53 -30.17
N GLU A 336 10.90 8.29 -31.37
CA GLU A 336 11.27 6.93 -31.78
C GLU A 336 12.49 6.48 -30.95
N ARG A 337 12.34 5.32 -30.31
CA ARG A 337 13.36 4.72 -29.44
C ARG A 337 13.74 3.31 -29.90
N GLY A 338 13.71 3.10 -31.22
CA GLY A 338 13.90 1.79 -31.85
C GLY A 338 15.18 1.09 -31.41
N ASP A 339 16.30 1.83 -31.37
CA ASP A 339 17.61 1.29 -30.97
C ASP A 339 17.60 0.86 -29.50
N TRP A 340 17.04 1.70 -28.61
CA TRP A 340 16.95 1.38 -27.18
C TRP A 340 16.04 0.19 -26.91
N LEU A 341 14.86 0.16 -27.49
CA LEU A 341 13.92 -0.95 -27.38
C LEU A 341 14.46 -2.22 -28.03
N GLY A 342 15.25 -2.08 -29.12
CA GLY A 342 15.98 -3.18 -29.76
C GLY A 342 17.02 -3.78 -28.80
N HIS A 343 17.85 -2.92 -28.20
CA HIS A 343 18.86 -3.35 -27.22
C HIS A 343 18.23 -4.03 -25.99
N ILE A 344 17.13 -3.50 -25.45
CA ILE A 344 16.41 -4.15 -24.35
C ILE A 344 15.93 -5.56 -24.76
N ARG A 345 15.45 -5.74 -26.01
CA ARG A 345 15.06 -7.07 -26.51
C ARG A 345 16.23 -8.02 -26.63
N GLU A 346 17.40 -7.53 -27.00
CA GLU A 346 18.65 -8.31 -27.01
C GLU A 346 19.06 -8.74 -25.59
N LEU A 347 19.02 -7.82 -24.59
CA LEU A 347 19.26 -8.14 -23.19
C LEU A 347 18.30 -9.21 -22.66
N LYS A 348 17.04 -9.16 -23.08
CA LYS A 348 16.03 -10.16 -22.73
C LYS A 348 16.40 -11.54 -23.25
N GLY A 349 16.86 -11.63 -24.49
CA GLY A 349 17.29 -12.86 -25.11
C GLY A 349 16.33 -14.04 -24.85
N ASP A 350 16.90 -15.23 -24.85
CA ASP A 350 16.18 -16.47 -24.53
C ASP A 350 16.12 -16.80 -23.03
N SER A 351 16.77 -16.02 -22.15
CA SER A 351 17.11 -16.46 -20.80
C SER A 351 16.00 -16.33 -19.76
N ALA A 352 15.08 -15.37 -19.96
CA ALA A 352 14.19 -14.91 -18.87
C ALA A 352 13.08 -15.90 -18.49
N VAL A 353 12.67 -16.80 -19.36
CA VAL A 353 11.47 -17.64 -19.18
C VAL A 353 11.79 -19.12 -19.00
N LYS A 354 13.00 -19.53 -19.31
CA LYS A 354 13.38 -20.96 -19.35
C LYS A 354 13.51 -21.60 -17.97
N ASP A 355 13.90 -20.87 -16.95
CA ASP A 355 14.25 -21.46 -15.65
C ASP A 355 13.05 -22.08 -14.90
N ILE A 356 11.89 -21.42 -14.89
CA ILE A 356 10.71 -21.95 -14.19
C ILE A 356 9.86 -22.83 -15.11
N GLN A 357 9.74 -22.47 -16.38
CA GLN A 357 8.96 -23.23 -17.36
C GLN A 357 9.69 -24.50 -17.82
N GLY A 358 11.02 -24.51 -17.77
CA GLY A 358 11.87 -25.63 -18.13
C GLY A 358 12.06 -26.68 -17.04
N LEU A 359 11.59 -26.46 -15.80
CA LEU A 359 11.65 -27.46 -14.74
C LEU A 359 10.88 -28.72 -15.14
N PRO A 360 11.46 -29.93 -15.01
CA PRO A 360 10.79 -31.18 -15.33
C PRO A 360 9.52 -31.34 -14.49
N ASP A 361 8.46 -31.79 -15.13
CA ASP A 361 7.23 -32.20 -14.43
C ASP A 361 7.49 -33.58 -13.80
N ASN A 362 7.75 -33.57 -12.50
CA ASN A 362 8.00 -34.79 -11.71
C ASN A 362 6.73 -35.29 -10.98
N GLY A 363 5.55 -34.80 -11.37
CA GLY A 363 4.26 -35.18 -10.78
C GLY A 363 3.99 -34.57 -9.40
N HIS A 364 4.89 -33.73 -8.86
CA HIS A 364 4.65 -33.01 -7.62
C HIS A 364 4.06 -31.63 -7.86
N LEU A 365 3.21 -31.16 -6.93
CA LEU A 365 2.67 -29.80 -6.95
C LEU A 365 3.83 -28.80 -6.67
N THR A 366 4.40 -28.30 -7.74
CA THR A 366 5.38 -27.19 -7.67
C THR A 366 4.67 -25.84 -7.78
N PRO A 367 5.30 -24.73 -7.40
CA PRO A 367 4.75 -23.37 -7.64
C PRO A 367 4.37 -23.13 -9.11
N ARG A 368 5.06 -23.77 -10.06
CA ARG A 368 4.75 -23.79 -11.49
C ARG A 368 3.41 -24.47 -11.77
N THR A 369 3.24 -25.70 -11.27
CA THR A 369 2.05 -26.51 -11.52
C THR A 369 0.79 -25.87 -10.95
N SER A 370 0.86 -25.39 -9.70
CA SER A 370 -0.26 -24.69 -9.07
C SER A 370 -0.65 -23.40 -9.78
N SER A 371 0.32 -22.70 -10.32
CA SER A 371 0.13 -21.45 -11.06
C SER A 371 -0.50 -21.67 -12.43
N THR A 372 -0.06 -22.71 -13.14
CA THR A 372 -0.59 -23.07 -14.46
C THR A 372 -2.04 -23.57 -14.33
N ILE A 373 -2.37 -24.29 -13.25
CA ILE A 373 -3.73 -24.75 -12.96
C ILE A 373 -4.64 -23.55 -12.64
N SER A 374 -4.18 -22.58 -11.86
CA SER A 374 -4.93 -21.36 -11.55
C SER A 374 -5.21 -20.49 -12.78
N GLY A 375 -4.27 -20.42 -13.73
CA GLY A 375 -4.41 -19.64 -14.96
C GLY A 375 -5.34 -20.27 -16.02
N LYS A 376 -5.60 -21.58 -15.94
CA LYS A 376 -6.43 -22.31 -16.93
C LYS A 376 -7.91 -22.42 -16.56
N LYS A 377 -8.30 -22.11 -15.32
CA LYS A 377 -9.71 -22.12 -14.91
C LYS A 377 -10.17 -20.69 -14.66
N PRO A 378 -11.32 -20.27 -15.23
CA PRO A 378 -12.00 -19.07 -14.76
C PRO A 378 -12.47 -19.37 -13.34
N VAL A 379 -11.70 -18.89 -12.35
CA VAL A 379 -11.98 -19.13 -10.93
C VAL A 379 -13.13 -18.23 -10.52
N ALA A 380 -14.24 -18.83 -10.15
CA ALA A 380 -15.16 -18.22 -9.24
C ALA A 380 -14.37 -17.78 -8.00
N LYS A 381 -14.35 -16.47 -7.71
CA LYS A 381 -13.76 -15.76 -6.56
C LYS A 381 -12.67 -16.50 -5.79
N PRO A 382 -11.39 -16.11 -5.85
CA PRO A 382 -10.32 -16.77 -5.13
C PRO A 382 -10.47 -16.56 -3.63
N SER A 383 -10.58 -17.66 -2.87
CA SER A 383 -10.30 -17.66 -1.44
C SER A 383 -8.78 -17.72 -1.26
N TRP A 384 -8.16 -16.62 -0.88
CA TRP A 384 -6.72 -16.55 -0.65
C TRP A 384 -6.39 -16.92 0.80
N SER A 385 -5.51 -17.88 1.00
CA SER A 385 -4.95 -18.24 2.31
C SER A 385 -3.63 -17.50 2.55
N PRO A 386 -3.31 -17.09 3.79
CA PRO A 386 -2.15 -16.25 4.13
C PRO A 386 -0.77 -16.91 4.01
N THR A 387 -0.66 -18.17 3.63
CA THR A 387 0.61 -18.93 3.57
C THR A 387 1.56 -18.49 2.43
N LEU A 388 1.47 -17.24 1.98
CA LEU A 388 2.07 -16.79 0.72
C LEU A 388 3.44 -16.11 0.81
N ALA A 389 4.05 -16.04 2.00
CA ALA A 389 5.38 -15.44 2.12
C ALA A 389 6.47 -16.24 1.38
N SER A 390 6.33 -17.56 1.28
CA SER A 390 7.32 -18.43 0.59
C SER A 390 7.10 -18.56 -0.93
N THR A 391 5.93 -18.15 -1.45
CA THR A 391 5.59 -18.28 -2.87
C THR A 391 5.91 -17.02 -3.71
N ARG A 392 6.49 -15.99 -3.10
CA ARG A 392 6.83 -14.72 -3.80
C ARG A 392 7.77 -14.92 -5.00
N CYS A 393 8.68 -15.87 -4.95
CA CYS A 393 9.61 -16.15 -6.05
C CYS A 393 8.98 -16.90 -7.24
N GLY A 394 7.92 -17.68 -7.04
CA GLY A 394 7.32 -18.49 -8.10
C GLY A 394 6.29 -17.79 -9.00
N LYS A 395 5.87 -16.57 -8.66
CA LYS A 395 4.75 -15.88 -9.34
C LYS A 395 5.13 -14.99 -10.53
N ARG A 396 6.41 -14.89 -10.86
CA ARG A 396 6.90 -13.94 -11.87
C ARG A 396 6.34 -14.15 -13.28
N SER A 397 5.94 -15.36 -13.62
CA SER A 397 5.50 -15.69 -14.99
C SER A 397 3.97 -15.69 -15.21
N ILE A 398 3.17 -15.29 -14.18
CA ILE A 398 1.73 -15.57 -14.20
C ILE A 398 0.87 -14.32 -14.35
N THR A 399 1.46 -13.14 -14.22
CA THR A 399 0.71 -11.88 -14.27
C THR A 399 0.15 -11.56 -15.67
N THR A 400 0.49 -12.34 -16.66
CA THR A 400 0.07 -12.13 -18.06
C THR A 400 -1.42 -12.39 -18.32
N THR A 401 -2.17 -12.98 -17.40
CA THR A 401 -3.51 -13.49 -17.73
C THR A 401 -4.68 -12.87 -16.96
N ILE A 402 -4.44 -11.92 -16.06
CA ILE A 402 -5.52 -11.36 -15.21
C ILE A 402 -5.92 -9.92 -15.60
N SER A 403 -5.76 -9.54 -16.83
CA SER A 403 -6.05 -8.17 -17.27
C SER A 403 -7.48 -7.92 -17.76
N ARG A 404 -8.49 -8.64 -17.31
CA ARG A 404 -9.90 -8.28 -17.58
C ARG A 404 -10.83 -8.69 -16.46
N ALA A 405 -10.71 -8.08 -15.32
CA ALA A 405 -11.87 -7.88 -14.44
C ALA A 405 -12.28 -6.41 -14.54
N ARG A 406 -13.44 -6.18 -15.12
CA ARG A 406 -14.08 -4.86 -15.16
C ARG A 406 -14.40 -4.43 -13.74
N TRP A 407 -13.96 -3.29 -13.36
CA TRP A 407 -14.49 -2.46 -12.27
C TRP A 407 -15.37 -1.39 -12.88
#